data_6175ea709baa7d5720fa69698a82b80e
#
_entry.id   6175ea709baa7d5720fa69698a82b80e
#
_cell.length_a   1.000
_cell.length_b   1.000
_cell.length_c   1.000
_cell.angle_alpha   90.00
_cell.angle_beta   90.00
_cell.angle_gamma   90.00
#
_symmetry.space_group_name_H-M   'P 1'
#
loop_
_entity.id
_entity.type
_entity.pdbx_description
1 polymer ?
#
loop_
_entity_poly.entity_id
_entity_poly.type
_entity_poly.pdbx_seq_one_letter_code
_entity_poly.pdbx_strand_id
1 'polypeptide(L)'
;MDTAATPASDAVPTDTIGADAVRALIDHAILKPELSRTDVDAQLDEAAAYRVFSVCVRPGDVLHAVERLRGTGVGVGTVIGFPHGTTSTAAKVAESLQALADGAFELDMVQDIGAAKSGDWERVQRDVRAVVDAADDTVVKVILETAYMTDDEVVAASRAAVAGGAAFVKTSTGFAGGGATAEHIRLMRETVGPDTGVKASGGVRGLDTLLEMVQAGATRIGTSASARILDEVAHRSSTGAASAVGDDTSSY
;
A
#
# COMPACT_ATOMS: atom_id res chain seq x y z
N MET A 1 -40.15 -12.89 -16.94
CA MET A 1 -39.01 -11.98 -17.03
C MET A 1 -38.54 -11.77 -15.59
N ASP A 2 -37.61 -12.61 -15.16
CA ASP A 2 -37.05 -12.57 -13.80
C ASP A 2 -35.90 -11.58 -13.79
N THR A 3 -36.04 -10.50 -13.03
CA THR A 3 -34.98 -9.54 -12.73
C THR A 3 -34.11 -10.11 -11.64
N ALA A 4 -32.95 -10.68 -12.02
CA ALA A 4 -31.94 -11.11 -11.07
C ALA A 4 -31.40 -9.87 -10.31
N ALA A 5 -31.65 -9.83 -9.01
CA ALA A 5 -31.09 -8.83 -8.11
C ALA A 5 -29.58 -9.08 -7.98
N THR A 6 -28.78 -8.07 -8.26
CA THR A 6 -27.33 -8.04 -7.98
C THR A 6 -27.13 -8.17 -6.47
N PRO A 7 -26.27 -9.07 -5.97
CA PRO A 7 -26.01 -9.14 -4.54
C PRO A 7 -25.32 -7.87 -4.08
N ALA A 8 -25.89 -7.21 -3.08
CA ALA A 8 -25.26 -6.09 -2.38
C ALA A 8 -23.92 -6.56 -1.78
N SER A 9 -22.89 -5.76 -1.95
CA SER A 9 -21.60 -5.93 -1.29
C SER A 9 -21.86 -5.97 0.24
N ASP A 10 -21.72 -7.14 0.84
CA ASP A 10 -21.75 -7.30 2.28
C ASP A 10 -20.56 -6.55 2.89
N ALA A 11 -20.82 -5.34 3.36
CA ALA A 11 -19.84 -4.59 4.16
C ALA A 11 -19.54 -5.43 5.42
N VAL A 12 -18.28 -5.83 5.60
CA VAL A 12 -17.83 -6.56 6.80
C VAL A 12 -18.16 -5.71 8.02
N PRO A 13 -18.91 -6.24 9.02
CA PRO A 13 -19.19 -5.50 10.23
C PRO A 13 -17.89 -5.14 10.94
N THR A 14 -17.62 -3.85 11.11
CA THR A 14 -16.36 -3.32 11.66
C THR A 14 -16.16 -3.59 13.14
N ASP A 15 -17.20 -3.94 13.86
CA ASP A 15 -17.13 -4.17 15.30
C ASP A 15 -16.48 -5.52 15.68
N THR A 16 -16.14 -6.38 14.70
CA THR A 16 -15.62 -7.74 14.95
C THR A 16 -14.57 -8.21 13.96
N ILE A 17 -13.79 -7.29 13.34
CA ILE A 17 -12.71 -7.73 12.47
C ILE A 17 -11.64 -8.50 13.29
N GLY A 18 -11.45 -9.78 12.98
CA GLY A 18 -10.50 -10.64 13.69
C GLY A 18 -9.04 -10.32 13.36
N ALA A 19 -8.13 -10.66 14.26
CA ALA A 19 -6.71 -10.38 14.10
C ALA A 19 -6.13 -10.94 12.77
N ASP A 20 -6.57 -12.11 12.32
CA ASP A 20 -6.07 -12.71 11.08
C ASP A 20 -6.53 -11.92 9.84
N ALA A 21 -7.74 -11.37 9.85
CA ALA A 21 -8.21 -10.51 8.78
C ALA A 21 -7.42 -9.18 8.73
N VAL A 22 -7.10 -8.60 9.90
CA VAL A 22 -6.26 -7.38 9.95
C VAL A 22 -4.83 -7.68 9.49
N ARG A 23 -4.23 -8.79 9.92
CA ARG A 23 -2.88 -9.22 9.45
C ARG A 23 -2.81 -9.33 7.93
N ALA A 24 -3.82 -9.91 7.31
CA ALA A 24 -3.90 -10.10 5.87
C ALA A 24 -3.98 -8.79 5.07
N LEU A 25 -4.31 -7.67 5.72
CA LEU A 25 -4.36 -6.34 5.08
C LEU A 25 -3.04 -5.58 5.18
N ILE A 26 -2.11 -5.96 6.05
CA ILE A 26 -0.96 -5.11 6.41
C ILE A 26 0.26 -5.43 5.56
N ASP A 27 0.77 -4.40 4.86
CA ASP A 27 2.14 -4.32 4.36
C ASP A 27 2.95 -3.46 5.35
N HIS A 28 3.84 -4.08 6.14
CA HIS A 28 4.67 -3.38 7.13
C HIS A 28 5.79 -2.61 6.42
N ALA A 29 5.82 -1.28 6.60
CA ALA A 29 6.72 -0.39 5.87
C ALA A 29 8.04 -0.18 6.63
N ILE A 30 9.17 -0.56 6.00
CA ILE A 30 10.55 -0.40 6.49
C ILE A 30 11.33 0.44 5.47
N LEU A 31 10.96 1.74 5.34
CA LEU A 31 11.35 2.57 4.20
C LEU A 31 12.20 3.79 4.59
N LYS A 32 12.32 4.13 5.87
CA LYS A 32 13.08 5.31 6.30
C LYS A 32 14.55 5.18 5.91
N PRO A 33 15.16 6.19 5.27
CA PRO A 33 16.52 6.10 4.74
C PRO A 33 17.60 5.99 5.83
N GLU A 34 17.32 6.52 7.03
CA GLU A 34 18.25 6.53 8.16
C GLU A 34 18.31 5.21 8.96
N LEU A 35 17.45 4.23 8.66
CA LEU A 35 17.46 2.96 9.39
C LEU A 35 18.78 2.21 9.19
N SER A 36 19.42 1.86 10.29
CA SER A 36 20.57 0.97 10.29
C SER A 36 20.15 -0.48 10.00
N ARG A 37 21.13 -1.36 9.72
CA ARG A 37 20.85 -2.78 9.53
C ARG A 37 20.17 -3.40 10.76
N THR A 38 20.59 -3.02 11.95
CA THR A 38 19.99 -3.50 13.20
C THR A 38 18.52 -3.06 13.33
N ASP A 39 18.19 -1.83 12.92
CA ASP A 39 16.81 -1.34 12.93
C ASP A 39 15.94 -2.08 11.93
N VAL A 40 16.46 -2.35 10.73
CA VAL A 40 15.78 -3.15 9.71
C VAL A 40 15.52 -4.56 10.23
N ASP A 41 16.52 -5.21 10.82
CA ASP A 41 16.41 -6.54 11.40
C ASP A 41 15.32 -6.61 12.48
N ALA A 42 15.28 -5.63 13.38
CA ALA A 42 14.27 -5.57 14.42
C ALA A 42 12.85 -5.46 13.87
N GLN A 43 12.65 -4.65 12.80
CA GLN A 43 11.35 -4.48 12.16
C GLN A 43 10.95 -5.72 11.34
N LEU A 44 11.89 -6.43 10.71
CA LEU A 44 11.63 -7.71 10.05
C LEU A 44 11.20 -8.78 11.06
N ASP A 45 11.86 -8.86 12.20
CA ASP A 45 11.50 -9.80 13.29
C ASP A 45 10.12 -9.47 13.87
N GLU A 46 9.80 -8.17 14.04
CA GLU A 46 8.47 -7.73 14.45
C GLU A 46 7.40 -8.16 13.44
N ALA A 47 7.63 -7.92 12.15
CA ALA A 47 6.72 -8.31 11.09
C ALA A 47 6.46 -9.83 11.08
N ALA A 48 7.51 -10.63 11.29
CA ALA A 48 7.42 -12.09 11.40
C ALA A 48 6.63 -12.53 12.64
N ALA A 49 6.90 -11.92 13.81
CA ALA A 49 6.21 -12.23 15.06
C ALA A 49 4.71 -11.94 14.99
N TYR A 50 4.32 -10.82 14.37
CA TYR A 50 2.93 -10.43 14.17
C TYR A 50 2.28 -11.10 12.94
N ARG A 51 3.03 -11.81 12.11
CA ARG A 51 2.56 -12.52 10.91
C ARG A 51 1.75 -11.62 9.98
N VAL A 52 2.26 -10.42 9.71
CA VAL A 52 1.66 -9.52 8.73
C VAL A 52 1.68 -10.14 7.33
N PHE A 53 0.87 -9.63 6.39
CA PHE A 53 0.84 -10.16 5.03
C PHE A 53 2.19 -10.01 4.34
N SER A 54 2.79 -8.83 4.41
CA SER A 54 4.10 -8.55 3.81
C SER A 54 4.86 -7.47 4.55
N VAL A 55 6.15 -7.36 4.25
CA VAL A 55 6.94 -6.16 4.49
C VAL A 55 7.14 -5.43 3.16
N CYS A 56 7.25 -4.09 3.20
CA CYS A 56 7.68 -3.27 2.08
C CYS A 56 8.99 -2.60 2.49
N VAL A 57 10.11 -3.00 1.87
CA VAL A 57 11.46 -2.58 2.23
C VAL A 57 12.09 -1.67 1.18
N ARG A 58 13.21 -1.02 1.51
CA ARG A 58 14.01 -0.27 0.53
C ARG A 58 14.60 -1.26 -0.51
N PRO A 59 14.80 -0.86 -1.77
CA PRO A 59 15.30 -1.77 -2.81
C PRO A 59 16.60 -2.50 -2.43
N GLY A 60 17.53 -1.81 -1.77
CA GLY A 60 18.80 -2.39 -1.33
C GLY A 60 18.69 -3.40 -0.17
N ASP A 61 17.51 -3.55 0.45
CA ASP A 61 17.27 -4.47 1.55
C ASP A 61 16.47 -5.73 1.15
N VAL A 62 16.02 -5.82 -0.12
CA VAL A 62 15.15 -6.93 -0.59
C VAL A 62 15.77 -8.29 -0.33
N LEU A 63 16.97 -8.53 -0.86
CA LEU A 63 17.66 -9.84 -0.71
C LEU A 63 17.81 -10.22 0.77
N HIS A 64 18.23 -9.27 1.60
CA HIS A 64 18.39 -9.49 3.04
C HIS A 64 17.07 -9.82 3.74
N ALA A 65 15.99 -9.09 3.40
CA ALA A 65 14.66 -9.33 3.96
C ALA A 65 14.11 -10.70 3.55
N VAL A 66 14.29 -11.09 2.27
CA VAL A 66 13.91 -12.42 1.76
C VAL A 66 14.62 -13.55 2.52
N GLU A 67 15.94 -13.40 2.74
CA GLU A 67 16.71 -14.39 3.51
C GLU A 67 16.24 -14.48 4.97
N ARG A 68 16.02 -13.32 5.62
CA ARG A 68 15.63 -13.27 7.04
C ARG A 68 14.21 -13.77 7.29
N LEU A 69 13.27 -13.50 6.37
CA LEU A 69 11.87 -13.89 6.51
C LEU A 69 11.56 -15.29 5.94
N ARG A 70 12.58 -16.02 5.47
CA ARG A 70 12.40 -17.36 4.90
C ARG A 70 11.69 -18.31 5.87
N GLY A 71 10.58 -18.89 5.46
CA GLY A 71 9.80 -19.84 6.25
C GLY A 71 8.82 -19.21 7.25
N THR A 72 8.74 -17.88 7.34
CA THR A 72 7.79 -17.18 8.25
C THR A 72 6.40 -17.04 7.64
N GLY A 73 6.28 -17.12 6.30
CA GLY A 73 5.05 -16.84 5.56
C GLY A 73 4.82 -15.35 5.25
N VAL A 74 5.69 -14.45 5.71
CA VAL A 74 5.62 -13.01 5.40
C VAL A 74 6.29 -12.74 4.06
N GLY A 75 5.55 -12.11 3.13
CA GLY A 75 6.07 -11.74 1.82
C GLY A 75 7.00 -10.52 1.87
N VAL A 76 7.89 -10.38 0.88
CA VAL A 76 8.77 -9.20 0.76
C VAL A 76 8.44 -8.44 -0.50
N GLY A 77 7.84 -7.25 -0.36
CA GLY A 77 7.69 -6.27 -1.44
C GLY A 77 8.70 -5.14 -1.31
N THR A 78 8.79 -4.34 -2.36
CA THR A 78 9.66 -3.16 -2.36
C THR A 78 9.05 -2.01 -3.14
N VAL A 79 9.74 -0.87 -3.15
CA VAL A 79 9.33 0.36 -3.85
C VAL A 79 10.17 0.59 -5.09
N ILE A 80 9.60 1.24 -6.11
CA ILE A 80 10.24 1.56 -7.39
C ILE A 80 10.12 3.05 -7.69
N GLY A 81 11.23 3.69 -8.06
CA GLY A 81 11.29 5.14 -8.33
C GLY A 81 10.97 6.00 -7.10
N PHE A 82 11.19 5.47 -5.92
CA PHE A 82 10.71 6.02 -4.66
C PHE A 82 11.71 7.01 -4.03
N PRO A 83 11.23 8.07 -3.30
CA PRO A 83 9.81 8.40 -3.10
C PRO A 83 9.22 9.38 -4.14
N HIS A 84 10.00 9.93 -5.06
CA HIS A 84 9.61 11.09 -5.84
C HIS A 84 9.02 10.76 -7.24
N GLY A 85 9.18 9.53 -7.74
CA GLY A 85 8.73 9.15 -9.08
C GLY A 85 9.48 9.81 -10.24
N THR A 86 10.57 10.53 -9.96
CA THR A 86 11.30 11.38 -10.92
C THR A 86 12.37 10.66 -11.72
N THR A 87 12.61 9.39 -11.47
CA THR A 87 13.53 8.58 -12.27
C THR A 87 12.92 8.25 -13.63
N SER A 88 13.79 8.02 -14.64
CA SER A 88 13.30 7.63 -15.96
C SER A 88 12.60 6.27 -15.92
N THR A 89 11.71 6.02 -16.88
CA THR A 89 11.04 4.71 -17.04
C THR A 89 12.07 3.57 -17.15
N ALA A 90 13.15 3.76 -17.89
CA ALA A 90 14.20 2.76 -18.01
C ALA A 90 14.89 2.44 -16.66
N ALA A 91 15.07 3.45 -15.81
CA ALA A 91 15.62 3.24 -14.46
C ALA A 91 14.63 2.48 -13.57
N LYS A 92 13.33 2.80 -13.62
CA LYS A 92 12.28 2.07 -12.89
C LYS A 92 12.20 0.61 -13.34
N VAL A 93 12.29 0.34 -14.64
CA VAL A 93 12.32 -1.03 -15.19
C VAL A 93 13.54 -1.79 -14.68
N ALA A 94 14.73 -1.19 -14.72
CA ALA A 94 15.96 -1.82 -14.23
C ALA A 94 15.89 -2.11 -12.72
N GLU A 95 15.36 -1.18 -11.92
CA GLU A 95 15.13 -1.35 -10.48
C GLU A 95 14.14 -2.48 -10.20
N SER A 96 13.06 -2.58 -10.98
CA SER A 96 12.06 -3.65 -10.88
C SER A 96 12.67 -5.03 -11.15
N LEU A 97 13.42 -5.16 -12.26
CA LEU A 97 14.07 -6.42 -12.61
C LEU A 97 15.07 -6.86 -11.54
N GLN A 98 15.84 -5.92 -10.96
CA GLN A 98 16.74 -6.24 -9.86
C GLN A 98 15.99 -6.67 -8.61
N ALA A 99 14.92 -5.95 -8.24
CA ALA A 99 14.11 -6.30 -7.07
C ALA A 99 13.50 -7.70 -7.18
N LEU A 100 13.01 -8.08 -8.38
CA LEU A 100 12.49 -9.42 -8.64
C LEU A 100 13.58 -10.49 -8.57
N ALA A 101 14.74 -10.22 -9.12
CA ALA A 101 15.91 -11.12 -9.03
C ALA A 101 16.35 -11.35 -7.58
N ASP A 102 16.19 -10.34 -6.71
CA ASP A 102 16.46 -10.40 -5.28
C ASP A 102 15.33 -11.08 -4.48
N GLY A 103 14.20 -11.40 -5.12
CA GLY A 103 13.09 -12.17 -4.53
C GLY A 103 11.90 -11.35 -4.05
N ALA A 104 11.75 -10.10 -4.50
CA ALA A 104 10.53 -9.33 -4.26
C ALA A 104 9.33 -10.01 -4.95
N PHE A 105 8.17 -10.09 -4.24
CA PHE A 105 6.95 -10.69 -4.77
C PHE A 105 5.87 -9.66 -5.16
N GLU A 106 6.02 -8.40 -4.74
CA GLU A 106 5.17 -7.25 -5.09
C GLU A 106 6.02 -5.99 -5.23
N LEU A 107 5.63 -5.09 -6.14
CA LEU A 107 6.32 -3.84 -6.42
C LEU A 107 5.38 -2.64 -6.23
N ASP A 108 5.76 -1.66 -5.41
CA ASP A 108 5.04 -0.40 -5.19
C ASP A 108 5.77 0.73 -5.95
N MET A 109 5.41 1.00 -7.21
CA MET A 109 6.05 2.06 -7.99
C MET A 109 5.43 3.43 -7.76
N VAL A 110 6.25 4.47 -7.71
CA VAL A 110 5.75 5.85 -7.75
C VAL A 110 5.55 6.27 -9.21
N GLN A 111 4.35 6.79 -9.54
CA GLN A 111 4.08 7.35 -10.87
C GLN A 111 5.00 8.52 -11.21
N ASP A 112 5.10 8.90 -12.49
CA ASP A 112 5.71 10.17 -12.89
C ASP A 112 4.81 11.33 -12.46
N ILE A 113 5.04 11.86 -11.24
CA ILE A 113 4.24 12.93 -10.65
C ILE A 113 4.26 14.18 -11.52
N GLY A 114 5.41 14.51 -12.13
CA GLY A 114 5.54 15.66 -13.02
C GLY A 114 4.69 15.54 -14.29
N ALA A 115 4.63 14.36 -14.88
CA ALA A 115 3.75 14.08 -16.00
C ALA A 115 2.27 14.19 -15.60
N ALA A 116 1.89 13.61 -14.46
CA ALA A 116 0.55 13.71 -13.91
C ALA A 116 0.12 15.17 -13.67
N LYS A 117 0.97 15.99 -13.06
CA LYS A 117 0.71 17.43 -12.84
C LYS A 117 0.64 18.24 -14.14
N SER A 118 1.21 17.72 -15.22
CA SER A 118 1.13 18.31 -16.57
C SER A 118 -0.07 17.82 -17.37
N GLY A 119 -0.88 16.89 -16.82
CA GLY A 119 -1.99 16.26 -17.53
C GLY A 119 -1.54 15.27 -18.62
N ASP A 120 -0.27 14.86 -18.66
CA ASP A 120 0.26 13.88 -19.61
C ASP A 120 -0.01 12.45 -19.14
N TRP A 121 -1.29 12.08 -19.14
CA TRP A 121 -1.78 10.78 -18.67
C TRP A 121 -1.29 9.62 -19.55
N GLU A 122 -1.03 9.86 -20.82
CA GLU A 122 -0.44 8.86 -21.70
C GLU A 122 0.99 8.51 -21.29
N ARG A 123 1.77 9.49 -20.84
CA ARG A 123 3.13 9.25 -20.31
C ARG A 123 3.07 8.48 -19.00
N VAL A 124 2.14 8.85 -18.08
CA VAL A 124 1.92 8.10 -16.85
C VAL A 124 1.57 6.65 -17.15
N GLN A 125 0.61 6.41 -18.06
CA GLN A 125 0.20 5.06 -18.46
C GLN A 125 1.36 4.26 -19.06
N ARG A 126 2.16 4.86 -19.96
CA ARG A 126 3.32 4.18 -20.56
C ARG A 126 4.41 3.84 -19.54
N ASP A 127 4.64 4.71 -18.56
CA ASP A 127 5.60 4.48 -17.47
C ASP A 127 5.15 3.29 -16.61
N VAL A 128 3.88 3.25 -16.22
CA VAL A 128 3.27 2.11 -15.49
C VAL A 128 3.35 0.84 -16.32
N ARG A 129 2.94 0.89 -17.60
CA ARG A 129 2.95 -0.27 -18.51
C ARG A 129 4.34 -0.90 -18.61
N ALA A 130 5.38 -0.08 -18.75
CA ALA A 130 6.74 -0.58 -18.88
C ALA A 130 7.21 -1.34 -17.62
N VAL A 131 6.81 -0.89 -16.44
CA VAL A 131 7.12 -1.60 -15.18
C VAL A 131 6.27 -2.87 -15.05
N VAL A 132 4.99 -2.82 -15.39
CA VAL A 132 4.10 -4.00 -15.38
C VAL A 132 4.60 -5.07 -16.34
N ASP A 133 4.95 -4.70 -17.58
CA ASP A 133 5.48 -5.65 -18.57
C ASP A 133 6.82 -6.28 -18.12
N ALA A 134 7.66 -5.53 -17.41
CA ALA A 134 8.91 -6.05 -16.83
C ALA A 134 8.69 -6.92 -15.59
N ALA A 135 7.59 -6.72 -14.89
CA ALA A 135 7.24 -7.45 -13.67
C ALA A 135 6.52 -8.79 -13.96
N ASP A 136 6.15 -9.05 -15.22
CA ASP A 136 5.42 -10.25 -15.66
C ASP A 136 4.16 -10.47 -14.79
N ASP A 137 3.99 -11.63 -14.17
CA ASP A 137 2.83 -11.94 -13.30
C ASP A 137 2.91 -11.33 -11.89
N THR A 138 3.94 -10.55 -11.59
CA THR A 138 4.13 -9.93 -10.27
C THR A 138 3.19 -8.73 -10.06
N VAL A 139 2.59 -8.64 -8.88
CA VAL A 139 1.71 -7.54 -8.51
C VAL A 139 2.45 -6.21 -8.51
N VAL A 140 2.01 -5.28 -9.36
CA VAL A 140 2.47 -3.88 -9.37
C VAL A 140 1.38 -2.98 -8.78
N LYS A 141 1.77 -2.18 -7.78
CA LYS A 141 0.92 -1.14 -7.19
C LYS A 141 1.46 0.22 -7.58
N VAL A 142 0.60 1.15 -7.97
CA VAL A 142 0.99 2.50 -8.38
C VAL A 142 0.66 3.51 -7.29
N ILE A 143 1.70 4.13 -6.74
CA ILE A 143 1.59 5.23 -5.78
C ILE A 143 1.28 6.51 -6.54
N LEU A 144 0.10 7.06 -6.30
CA LEU A 144 -0.37 8.30 -6.93
C LEU A 144 0.23 9.55 -6.30
N GLU A 145 0.58 9.49 -5.03
CA GLU A 145 0.98 10.61 -4.17
C GLU A 145 -0.11 11.69 -4.11
N THR A 146 -1.24 11.28 -3.54
CA THR A 146 -2.48 12.09 -3.51
C THR A 146 -2.32 13.45 -2.84
N ALA A 147 -1.32 13.62 -1.95
CA ALA A 147 -1.02 14.90 -1.31
C ALA A 147 -0.67 16.03 -2.31
N TYR A 148 -0.24 15.69 -3.53
CA TYR A 148 0.07 16.67 -4.59
C TYR A 148 -1.08 16.85 -5.59
N MET A 149 -2.20 16.13 -5.44
CA MET A 149 -3.23 16.04 -6.48
C MET A 149 -4.56 16.65 -6.06
N THR A 150 -5.28 17.20 -7.02
CA THR A 150 -6.71 17.47 -6.92
C THR A 150 -7.49 16.17 -7.09
N ASP A 151 -8.78 16.16 -6.72
CA ASP A 151 -9.66 15.00 -6.90
C ASP A 151 -9.74 14.56 -8.37
N ASP A 152 -9.84 15.50 -9.30
CA ASP A 152 -9.85 15.20 -10.74
C ASP A 152 -8.52 14.55 -11.19
N GLU A 153 -7.39 15.00 -10.66
CA GLU A 153 -6.08 14.41 -10.93
C GLU A 153 -5.97 13.01 -10.31
N VAL A 154 -6.52 12.76 -9.11
CA VAL A 154 -6.58 11.43 -8.49
C VAL A 154 -7.38 10.47 -9.36
N VAL A 155 -8.54 10.89 -9.89
CA VAL A 155 -9.35 10.10 -10.82
C VAL A 155 -8.57 9.77 -12.09
N ALA A 156 -7.97 10.77 -12.72
CA ALA A 156 -7.24 10.59 -13.97
C ALA A 156 -5.99 9.69 -13.78
N ALA A 157 -5.23 9.90 -12.70
CA ALA A 157 -4.07 9.08 -12.34
C ALA A 157 -4.46 7.62 -12.06
N SER A 158 -5.56 7.39 -11.34
CA SER A 158 -6.10 6.05 -11.08
C SER A 158 -6.44 5.32 -12.38
N ARG A 159 -7.12 6.01 -13.31
CA ARG A 159 -7.45 5.45 -14.63
C ARG A 159 -6.19 5.14 -15.45
N ALA A 160 -5.21 6.06 -15.47
CA ALA A 160 -3.95 5.85 -16.18
C ALA A 160 -3.16 4.66 -15.62
N ALA A 161 -3.13 4.50 -14.29
CA ALA A 161 -2.50 3.36 -13.63
C ALA A 161 -3.16 2.03 -14.03
N VAL A 162 -4.49 1.95 -13.96
CA VAL A 162 -5.26 0.74 -14.36
C VAL A 162 -5.06 0.46 -15.85
N ALA A 163 -5.14 1.47 -16.72
CA ALA A 163 -4.87 1.32 -18.16
C ALA A 163 -3.43 0.88 -18.44
N GLY A 164 -2.47 1.23 -17.56
CA GLY A 164 -1.10 0.72 -17.55
C GLY A 164 -0.98 -0.74 -17.09
N GLY A 165 -2.02 -1.34 -16.52
CA GLY A 165 -2.04 -2.74 -16.06
C GLY A 165 -1.72 -2.90 -14.57
N ALA A 166 -1.75 -1.82 -13.78
CA ALA A 166 -1.56 -1.89 -12.35
C ALA A 166 -2.62 -2.76 -11.67
N ALA A 167 -2.20 -3.66 -10.78
CA ALA A 167 -3.11 -4.46 -9.96
C ALA A 167 -3.69 -3.65 -8.78
N PHE A 168 -3.00 -2.60 -8.34
CA PHE A 168 -3.44 -1.71 -7.28
C PHE A 168 -3.12 -0.25 -7.62
N VAL A 169 -3.99 0.65 -7.11
CA VAL A 169 -3.65 2.05 -6.90
C VAL A 169 -3.37 2.29 -5.40
N LYS A 170 -2.37 3.10 -5.07
CA LYS A 170 -1.93 3.38 -3.70
C LYS A 170 -1.90 4.89 -3.48
N THR A 171 -2.32 5.35 -2.31
CA THR A 171 -2.42 6.79 -2.04
C THR A 171 -1.06 7.48 -2.00
N SER A 172 -0.15 7.03 -1.14
CA SER A 172 0.97 7.90 -0.71
C SER A 172 2.26 7.13 -0.47
N THR A 173 3.39 7.83 -0.60
CA THR A 173 4.70 7.34 -0.17
C THR A 173 4.88 7.43 1.34
N GLY A 174 4.27 8.42 1.99
CA GLY A 174 4.52 8.80 3.38
C GLY A 174 5.65 9.83 3.53
N PHE A 175 6.26 10.32 2.43
CA PHE A 175 7.38 11.27 2.42
C PHE A 175 7.00 12.65 1.86
N ALA A 176 5.75 12.87 1.46
CA ALA A 176 5.28 14.12 0.85
C ALA A 176 4.49 15.03 1.81
N GLY A 177 4.55 14.80 3.11
CA GLY A 177 3.85 15.62 4.12
C GLY A 177 2.33 15.37 4.19
N GLY A 178 1.79 14.37 3.47
CA GLY A 178 0.40 13.92 3.53
C GLY A 178 0.29 12.40 3.52
N GLY A 179 -0.93 11.88 3.77
CA GLY A 179 -1.21 10.45 3.84
C GLY A 179 -2.57 10.09 3.26
N ALA A 180 -3.02 8.86 3.53
CA ALA A 180 -4.32 8.39 3.12
C ALA A 180 -5.44 9.14 3.85
N THR A 181 -6.49 9.48 3.10
CA THR A 181 -7.76 9.96 3.65
C THR A 181 -8.89 9.08 3.16
N ALA A 182 -9.96 8.97 3.96
CA ALA A 182 -11.13 8.18 3.59
C ALA A 182 -11.77 8.70 2.28
N GLU A 183 -11.73 10.02 2.06
CA GLU A 183 -12.23 10.66 0.84
C GLU A 183 -11.47 10.17 -0.39
N HIS A 184 -10.13 10.22 -0.37
CA HIS A 184 -9.33 9.74 -1.48
C HIS A 184 -9.49 8.24 -1.72
N ILE A 185 -9.60 7.42 -0.65
CA ILE A 185 -9.83 5.98 -0.78
C ILE A 185 -11.18 5.70 -1.47
N ARG A 186 -12.28 6.38 -1.07
CA ARG A 186 -13.59 6.24 -1.74
C ARG A 186 -13.50 6.65 -3.20
N LEU A 187 -12.89 7.81 -3.48
CA LEU A 187 -12.71 8.32 -4.84
C LEU A 187 -11.93 7.35 -5.73
N MET A 188 -10.83 6.80 -5.21
CA MET A 188 -10.03 5.79 -5.90
C MET A 188 -10.84 4.51 -6.12
N ARG A 189 -11.54 3.99 -5.10
CA ARG A 189 -12.39 2.79 -5.22
C ARG A 189 -13.50 2.96 -6.25
N GLU A 190 -14.22 4.08 -6.22
CA GLU A 190 -15.25 4.40 -7.21
C GLU A 190 -14.69 4.48 -8.63
N THR A 191 -13.47 5.02 -8.77
CA THR A 191 -12.81 5.19 -10.06
C THR A 191 -12.34 3.88 -10.67
N VAL A 192 -11.75 2.97 -9.86
CA VAL A 192 -11.12 1.75 -10.38
C VAL A 192 -12.03 0.52 -10.35
N GLY A 193 -13.19 0.61 -9.70
CA GLY A 193 -14.14 -0.50 -9.57
C GLY A 193 -13.66 -1.61 -8.62
N PRO A 194 -14.34 -2.76 -8.57
CA PRO A 194 -14.07 -3.82 -7.59
C PRO A 194 -12.82 -4.66 -7.89
N ASP A 195 -12.41 -4.76 -9.16
CA ASP A 195 -11.38 -5.71 -9.60
C ASP A 195 -9.95 -5.21 -9.35
N THR A 196 -9.76 -3.89 -9.22
CA THR A 196 -8.45 -3.29 -8.89
C THR A 196 -8.33 -3.06 -7.40
N GLY A 197 -7.22 -3.44 -6.79
CA GLY A 197 -6.94 -3.18 -5.38
C GLY A 197 -6.76 -1.69 -5.09
N VAL A 198 -7.13 -1.26 -3.87
CA VAL A 198 -6.83 0.08 -3.36
C VAL A 198 -6.02 -0.06 -2.09
N LYS A 199 -4.82 0.54 -2.05
CA LYS A 199 -3.93 0.53 -0.89
C LYS A 199 -3.91 1.90 -0.22
N ALA A 200 -4.31 1.95 1.04
CA ALA A 200 -4.15 3.14 1.89
C ALA A 200 -2.76 3.13 2.52
N SER A 201 -2.01 4.21 2.44
CA SER A 201 -0.69 4.35 3.07
C SER A 201 -0.37 5.79 3.44
N GLY A 202 0.50 5.96 4.45
CA GLY A 202 0.77 7.26 5.06
C GLY A 202 -0.28 7.62 6.11
N GLY A 203 0.15 7.84 7.35
CA GLY A 203 -0.73 8.28 8.45
C GLY A 203 -1.57 7.18 9.13
N VAL A 204 -1.60 5.95 8.65
CA VAL A 204 -2.36 4.84 9.29
C VAL A 204 -1.53 4.29 10.45
N ARG A 205 -1.88 4.69 11.69
CA ARG A 205 -1.09 4.35 12.90
C ARG A 205 -1.87 3.59 13.98
N GLY A 206 -3.19 3.48 13.86
CA GLY A 206 -4.06 2.82 14.83
C GLY A 206 -5.16 2.02 14.15
N LEU A 207 -5.83 1.18 14.94
CA LEU A 207 -6.87 0.29 14.42
C LEU A 207 -8.07 1.07 13.88
N ASP A 208 -8.48 2.16 14.52
CA ASP A 208 -9.64 2.95 14.07
C ASP A 208 -9.39 3.57 12.69
N THR A 209 -8.20 4.15 12.46
CA THR A 209 -7.83 4.67 11.15
C THR A 209 -7.75 3.56 10.10
N LEU A 210 -7.21 2.38 10.46
CA LEU A 210 -7.21 1.23 9.55
C LEU A 210 -8.63 0.85 9.15
N LEU A 211 -9.55 0.72 10.12
CA LEU A 211 -10.94 0.36 9.89
C LEU A 211 -11.66 1.41 9.02
N GLU A 212 -11.41 2.69 9.26
CA GLU A 212 -11.93 3.78 8.43
C GLU A 212 -11.49 3.64 6.96
N MET A 213 -10.20 3.33 6.72
CA MET A 213 -9.70 3.12 5.36
C MET A 213 -10.35 1.88 4.70
N VAL A 214 -10.53 0.80 5.44
CA VAL A 214 -11.20 -0.41 4.96
C VAL A 214 -12.67 -0.11 4.61
N GLN A 215 -13.39 0.60 5.47
CA GLN A 215 -14.77 1.03 5.20
C GLN A 215 -14.88 1.93 3.98
N ALA A 216 -13.87 2.77 3.75
CA ALA A 216 -13.79 3.61 2.56
C ALA A 216 -13.47 2.83 1.27
N GLY A 217 -13.08 1.54 1.36
CA GLY A 217 -12.83 0.67 0.22
C GLY A 217 -11.37 0.24 0.02
N ALA A 218 -10.48 0.50 1.00
CA ALA A 218 -9.12 -0.04 0.94
C ALA A 218 -9.13 -1.56 1.13
N THR A 219 -8.33 -2.25 0.33
CA THR A 219 -8.11 -3.71 0.39
C THR A 219 -6.69 -4.07 0.83
N ARG A 220 -5.84 -3.08 1.07
CA ARG A 220 -4.49 -3.22 1.59
C ARG A 220 -4.11 -1.96 2.38
N ILE A 221 -3.31 -2.13 3.41
CA ILE A 221 -2.87 -1.04 4.31
C ILE A 221 -1.34 -1.03 4.41
N GLY A 222 -0.73 0.10 4.07
CA GLY A 222 0.69 0.32 4.30
C GLY A 222 0.90 1.10 5.60
N THR A 223 1.59 0.50 6.56
CA THR A 223 1.87 1.12 7.88
C THR A 223 3.19 0.64 8.45
N SER A 224 3.84 1.47 9.27
CA SER A 224 4.97 1.07 10.14
C SER A 224 4.54 0.78 11.58
N ALA A 225 3.23 0.84 11.88
CA ALA A 225 2.69 0.67 13.23
C ALA A 225 1.95 -0.67 13.40
N SER A 226 2.42 -1.73 12.72
CA SER A 226 1.74 -3.03 12.67
C SER A 226 1.54 -3.65 14.05
N ALA A 227 2.57 -3.63 14.90
CA ALA A 227 2.51 -4.14 16.27
C ALA A 227 1.40 -3.43 17.06
N ARG A 228 1.41 -2.09 17.08
CA ARG A 228 0.40 -1.30 17.78
C ARG A 228 -1.02 -1.64 17.31
N ILE A 229 -1.26 -1.70 15.99
CA ILE A 229 -2.58 -2.02 15.44
C ILE A 229 -3.04 -3.41 15.86
N LEU A 230 -2.16 -4.41 15.79
CA LEU A 230 -2.50 -5.78 16.14
C LEU A 230 -2.67 -6.00 17.64
N ASP A 231 -1.92 -5.27 18.47
CA ASP A 231 -2.13 -5.24 19.93
C ASP A 231 -3.47 -4.59 20.29
N GLU A 232 -3.89 -3.52 19.59
CA GLU A 232 -5.22 -2.92 19.75
C GLU A 232 -6.35 -3.92 19.39
N VAL A 233 -6.18 -4.73 18.31
CA VAL A 233 -7.12 -5.80 17.96
C VAL A 233 -7.23 -6.83 19.08
N ALA A 234 -6.09 -7.30 19.60
CA ALA A 234 -6.05 -8.28 20.69
C ALA A 234 -6.72 -7.75 21.97
N HIS A 235 -6.46 -6.48 22.29
CA HIS A 235 -7.05 -5.82 23.45
C HIS A 235 -8.58 -5.70 23.31
N ARG A 236 -9.11 -5.22 22.17
CA ARG A 236 -10.57 -5.12 21.93
C ARG A 236 -11.25 -6.50 21.99
N SER A 237 -10.61 -7.51 21.41
CA SER A 237 -11.13 -8.88 21.45
C SER A 237 -11.23 -9.44 22.89
N SER A 238 -10.31 -9.04 23.78
CA SER A 238 -10.27 -9.50 25.18
C SER A 238 -11.22 -8.73 26.10
N THR A 239 -11.53 -7.47 25.80
CA THR A 239 -12.30 -6.58 26.69
C THR A 239 -13.77 -6.41 26.26
N GLY A 240 -14.13 -6.78 25.03
CA GLY A 240 -15.46 -6.52 24.47
C GLY A 240 -15.80 -5.03 24.31
N ALA A 241 -14.80 -4.14 24.35
CA ALA A 241 -14.98 -2.70 24.39
C ALA A 241 -14.64 -2.02 23.04
N ALA A 242 -15.56 -1.21 22.54
CA ALA A 242 -15.26 -0.19 21.54
C ALA A 242 -14.47 0.95 22.23
N SER A 243 -13.27 1.29 21.72
CA SER A 243 -12.44 2.35 22.32
C SER A 243 -12.57 3.67 21.55
N ALA A 244 -12.69 4.76 22.32
CA ALA A 244 -12.38 6.10 21.83
C ALA A 244 -10.88 6.36 22.09
N VAL A 245 -10.10 6.60 21.05
CA VAL A 245 -8.67 6.93 21.16
C VAL A 245 -8.40 8.29 20.56
N GLY A 246 -7.73 9.15 21.34
CA GLY A 246 -7.29 10.47 20.92
C GLY A 246 -6.11 10.39 19.94
N ASP A 247 -6.15 11.25 18.94
CA ASP A 247 -5.15 11.44 17.90
C ASP A 247 -3.84 12.01 18.49
N ASP A 248 -2.73 11.31 18.27
CA ASP A 248 -1.39 11.86 18.47
C ASP A 248 -0.85 12.38 17.13
N THR A 249 -0.82 13.70 17.00
CA THR A 249 -0.49 14.43 15.76
C THR A 249 1.00 14.67 15.55
N SER A 250 1.90 13.81 16.01
CA SER A 250 3.32 13.97 15.71
C SER A 250 3.65 13.52 14.29
N SER A 251 4.02 14.49 13.43
CA SER A 251 4.46 14.28 12.05
C SER A 251 5.78 13.49 11.97
N TYR A 252 5.97 12.82 10.84
CA TYR A 252 7.25 12.24 10.43
C TYR A 252 8.38 13.26 10.47
#